data_ee65752ad5a539a1d316e94a64099a17
#
_entry.id   ee65752ad5a539a1d316e94a64099a17
#
_cell.length_a   1.000
_cell.length_b   1.000
_cell.length_c   1.000
_cell.angle_alpha   90.00
_cell.angle_beta   90.00
_cell.angle_gamma   90.00
#
_symmetry.space_group_name_H-M   'P 1'
#
loop_
_entity.id
_entity.type
_entity.pdbx_description
1 polymer ?
#
loop_
_entity_poly.entity_id
_entity_poly.type
_entity_poly.pdbx_seq_one_letter_code
_entity_poly.pdbx_strand_id
1 'polypeptide(L)' 'DRQPIRLDNNVFVGSHCVILGPTHIGHHSVVAAGSVIKGIQAPPYSLIAGNPATVTPGHYANRESEPSDTP' A
#
# COMPACT_ATOMS: atom_id res chain seq x y z
N ASP A 1 19.48 4.17 -12.52
CA ASP A 1 18.82 3.56 -12.29
C ASP A 1 17.54 3.78 -11.87
N ARG A 2 16.55 3.69 -12.49
CA ARG A 2 15.31 3.89 -12.14
C ARG A 2 14.75 2.73 -11.58
N GLN A 3 14.23 2.69 -10.49
CA GLN A 3 13.58 1.62 -9.80
C GLN A 3 12.11 1.79 -9.97
N PRO A 4 11.44 0.93 -10.65
CA PRO A 4 10.04 1.16 -10.97
C PRO A 4 9.14 1.11 -9.76
N ILE A 5 8.17 1.98 -9.73
CA ILE A 5 7.14 1.98 -8.72
C ILE A 5 5.81 1.83 -9.43
N ARG A 6 5.03 0.81 -9.07
CA ARG A 6 3.79 0.58 -9.72
C ARG A 6 2.66 0.51 -8.72
N LEU A 7 1.68 1.33 -8.87
CA LEU A 7 0.50 1.31 -8.02
C LEU A 7 -0.68 0.97 -8.92
N ASP A 8 -1.35 -0.09 -8.59
CA ASP A 8 -2.49 -0.52 -9.38
C ASP A 8 -3.69 0.36 -9.10
N ASN A 9 -4.82 0.09 -9.73
CA ASN A 9 -5.98 0.91 -9.57
C ASN A 9 -6.50 0.92 -8.15
N ASN A 10 -7.06 2.04 -7.77
CA ASN A 10 -7.72 2.15 -6.47
C ASN A 10 -6.80 1.93 -5.28
N VAL A 11 -5.56 2.31 -5.39
CA VAL A 11 -4.65 2.27 -4.26
C VAL A 11 -4.68 3.62 -3.59
N PHE A 12 -4.96 3.62 -2.27
CA PHE A 12 -4.99 4.86 -1.52
C PHE A 12 -3.67 5.06 -0.84
N VAL A 13 -3.04 6.19 -1.00
CA VAL A 13 -1.77 6.47 -0.37
C VAL A 13 -1.96 7.68 0.54
N GLY A 14 -1.69 7.49 1.80
CA GLY A 14 -1.84 8.56 2.77
C GLY A 14 -0.77 9.63 2.62
N SER A 15 -0.87 10.65 3.45
CA SER A 15 0.03 11.78 3.35
C SER A 15 1.41 11.44 3.83
N HIS A 16 2.39 12.15 3.29
CA HIS A 16 3.75 12.06 3.81
C HIS A 16 4.34 10.67 3.70
N CYS A 17 3.96 9.90 2.70
CA CYS A 17 4.57 8.61 2.50
C CYS A 17 5.79 8.73 1.62
N VAL A 18 6.76 7.88 1.85
CA VAL A 18 7.93 7.81 1.02
C VAL A 18 7.94 6.44 0.39
N ILE A 19 7.97 6.38 -0.94
CA ILE A 19 7.95 5.12 -1.65
C ILE A 19 9.16 5.03 -2.53
N LEU A 20 9.95 4.01 -2.30
CA LEU A 20 11.15 3.79 -3.08
C LEU A 20 11.00 2.48 -3.84
N GLY A 21 11.47 2.45 -5.05
CA GLY A 21 11.34 1.27 -5.86
C GLY A 21 12.43 0.26 -5.61
N PRO A 22 12.30 -0.90 -6.16
CA PRO A 22 11.15 -1.32 -6.93
C PRO A 22 9.99 -1.69 -6.01
N THR A 23 8.81 -1.21 -6.31
CA THR A 23 7.66 -1.44 -5.46
C THR A 23 6.43 -1.67 -6.33
N HIS A 24 5.64 -2.66 -5.99
CA HIS A 24 4.39 -2.89 -6.70
C HIS A 24 3.29 -3.13 -5.67
N ILE A 25 2.25 -2.32 -5.69
CA ILE A 25 1.17 -2.45 -4.75
C ILE A 25 -0.09 -2.79 -5.51
N GLY A 26 -0.70 -3.89 -5.16
CA GLY A 26 -1.88 -4.40 -5.84
C GLY A 26 -3.10 -3.54 -5.60
N HIS A 27 -4.13 -3.73 -6.42
CA HIS A 27 -5.30 -2.85 -6.37
C HIS A 27 -6.02 -2.92 -5.04
N HIS A 28 -6.74 -1.88 -4.74
CA HIS A 28 -7.56 -1.76 -3.52
C HIS A 28 -6.74 -1.88 -2.23
N SER A 29 -5.48 -1.52 -2.29
CA SER A 29 -4.65 -1.52 -1.09
C SER A 29 -4.59 -0.13 -0.50
N VAL A 30 -4.17 -0.04 0.73
CA VAL A 30 -4.07 1.23 1.42
C VAL A 30 -2.67 1.35 1.99
N VAL A 31 -2.05 2.50 1.76
CA VAL A 31 -0.78 2.83 2.36
C VAL A 31 -1.04 3.87 3.43
N ALA A 32 -0.78 3.54 4.66
CA ALA A 32 -1.07 4.46 5.76
C ALA A 32 -0.14 5.66 5.74
N ALA A 33 -0.63 6.77 6.25
CA ALA A 33 0.14 8.00 6.26
C ALA A 33 1.45 7.82 7.00
N GLY A 34 2.48 8.46 6.51
CA GLY A 34 3.77 8.44 7.17
C GLY A 34 4.57 7.18 6.97
N SER A 35 4.14 6.30 6.06
CA SER A 35 4.86 5.06 5.86
C SER A 35 6.08 5.26 4.99
N VAL A 36 7.09 4.43 5.20
CA VAL A 36 8.28 4.45 4.38
C VAL A 36 8.40 3.08 3.74
N ILE A 37 8.23 3.03 2.41
CA ILE A 37 8.18 1.80 1.67
C ILE A 37 9.42 1.66 0.84
N LYS A 38 10.10 0.52 0.98
CA LYS A 38 11.30 0.29 0.25
C LYS A 38 11.25 -1.10 -0.33
N GLY A 39 11.10 -1.23 -1.62
CA GLY A 39 11.20 -2.52 -2.28
C GLY A 39 10.12 -3.49 -1.91
N ILE A 40 8.87 -3.05 -1.82
CA ILE A 40 7.79 -3.90 -1.38
C ILE A 40 6.96 -4.39 -2.54
N GLN A 41 6.52 -5.64 -2.45
CA GLN A 41 5.52 -6.15 -3.35
C GLN A 41 4.33 -6.55 -2.55
N ALA A 42 3.22 -5.88 -2.73
CA ALA A 42 2.02 -6.12 -1.96
C ALA A 42 0.91 -6.66 -2.84
N PRO A 43 0.26 -7.75 -2.44
CA PRO A 43 -0.87 -8.26 -3.21
C PRO A 43 -2.07 -7.34 -3.06
N PRO A 44 -3.13 -7.55 -3.84
CA PRO A 44 -4.31 -6.71 -3.72
C PRO A 44 -4.93 -6.76 -2.33
N TYR A 45 -5.62 -5.71 -1.98
CA TYR A 45 -6.34 -5.59 -0.72
C TYR A 45 -5.41 -5.64 0.49
N SER A 46 -4.22 -5.10 0.36
CA SER A 46 -3.26 -5.12 1.45
C SER A 46 -3.26 -3.83 2.24
N LEU A 47 -2.80 -3.89 3.44
CA LEU A 47 -2.53 -2.70 4.22
C LEU A 47 -1.02 -2.60 4.38
N ILE A 48 -0.46 -1.46 3.99
CA ILE A 48 0.96 -1.23 4.11
C ILE A 48 1.15 -0.09 5.09
N ALA A 49 1.88 -0.30 6.13
CA ALA A 49 2.02 0.72 7.15
C ALA A 49 3.34 0.59 7.88
N GLY A 50 3.85 1.70 8.33
CA GLY A 50 5.01 1.72 9.23
C GLY A 50 6.26 2.27 8.61
N ASN A 51 7.30 2.30 9.40
CA ASN A 51 8.59 2.77 9.00
C ASN A 51 9.65 1.89 9.67
N PRO A 52 10.20 0.92 8.98
CA PRO A 52 9.89 0.55 7.61
C PRO A 52 8.53 -0.11 7.52
N ALA A 53 7.90 0.04 6.37
CA ALA A 53 6.55 -0.43 6.23
C ALA A 53 6.47 -1.94 6.20
N THR A 54 5.39 -2.47 6.72
CA THR A 54 5.11 -3.88 6.63
C THR A 54 3.81 -4.06 5.88
N VAL A 55 3.64 -5.22 5.30
CA VAL A 55 2.49 -5.51 4.49
C VAL A 55 1.60 -6.51 5.20
N THR A 56 0.32 -6.21 5.29
CA THR A 56 -0.67 -7.15 5.79
C THR A 56 -1.50 -7.58 4.60
N PRO A 57 -1.19 -8.70 4.00
CA PRO A 57 -1.85 -9.10 2.77
C PRO A 57 -3.30 -9.44 3.01
N GLY A 58 -4.16 -9.06 2.10
CA GLY A 58 -5.55 -9.41 2.20
C GLY A 58 -6.29 -8.73 3.32
N HIS A 59 -5.72 -7.70 3.91
CA HIS A 59 -6.37 -7.05 5.04
C HIS A 59 -7.76 -6.56 4.70
N TYR A 60 -7.97 -6.11 3.46
CA TYR A 60 -9.26 -5.60 3.07
C TYR A 60 -10.06 -6.59 2.23
N ALA A 61 -9.62 -7.80 2.09
CA ALA A 61 -10.24 -8.71 1.16
C ALA A 61 -11.66 -9.04 1.49
N ASN A 62 -12.03 -9.05 2.75
CA ASN A 62 -13.39 -9.34 3.13
C ASN A 62 -14.18 -8.14 3.35
N ARG A 63 -13.77 -6.98 3.09
CA ARG A 63 -14.55 -5.83 3.42
C ARG A 63 -14.76 -5.12 2.18
N GLU A 64 -15.00 -5.69 1.15
CA GLU A 64 -15.20 -5.02 0.03
C GLU A 64 -16.12 -4.04 0.07
N SER A 65 -16.94 -4.03 0.84
CA SER A 65 -17.87 -3.05 0.82
C SER A 65 -17.51 -1.96 1.57
N GLU A 66 -16.74 -1.76 2.28
CA GLU A 66 -16.58 -0.75 3.03
C GLU A 66 -15.74 -0.14 3.45
N PRO A 67 -15.47 0.38 3.43
CA PRO A 67 -14.56 0.98 3.74
C PRO A 67 -14.44 2.05 4.41
N SER A 68 -15.10 2.52 4.63
CA SER A 68 -15.11 3.62 5.18
C SER A 68 -14.17 3.86 6.08
N ASP A 69 -13.80 3.25 6.81
CA ASP A 69 -13.07 3.61 7.78
C ASP A 69 -11.81 3.59 7.49
N THR A 70 -11.37 3.78 6.79
CA THR A 70 -10.16 3.83 6.57
C THR A 70 -9.37 4.14 7.54
N PRO A 71 -8.33 3.92 7.63
CA PRO A 71 -7.45 4.18 8.68
C PRO A 71 -6.99 5.51 8.74
#